data_b02070589df7de3c583780be16cd042f
#
_entry.id   b02070589df7de3c583780be16cd042f
#
_cell.length_a   1.000
_cell.length_b   1.000
_cell.length_c   1.000
_cell.angle_alpha   90.00
_cell.angle_beta   90.00
_cell.angle_gamma   90.00
#
_symmetry.space_group_name_H-M   'P 1'
#
loop_
_entity.id
_entity.type
_entity.pdbx_description
1 polymer ?
#
loop_
_entity_poly.entity_id
_entity_poly.type
_entity_poly.pdbx_seq_one_letter_code
_entity_poly.pdbx_strand_id
1 'polypeptide(L)'
;MNLVLFIAAGGAIGAVGRYSVMTAVSHLFGAGYPYGTIMVNLIGSFVLGGLVESLKYFSVISNELQVFLIVGVLGSFTTFSTFSMDVVVLMQRNEMFAAGLYILGSIVVSIGGLFLAMVLFRQLFQ
;
A
#
# COMPACT_ATOMS: atom_id res chain seq x y z
N MET A 1 15.07 15.81 14.47
CA MET A 1 13.87 16.00 15.28
C MET A 1 12.63 16.20 14.42
N ASN A 2 12.73 17.01 13.40
CA ASN A 2 11.62 17.26 12.49
C ASN A 2 11.14 16.01 11.75
N LEU A 3 12.01 15.03 11.50
CA LEU A 3 11.66 13.79 10.80
C LEU A 3 10.53 13.03 11.52
N VAL A 4 10.57 12.96 12.85
CA VAL A 4 9.54 12.26 13.63
C VAL A 4 8.18 12.95 13.47
N LEU A 5 8.15 14.27 13.45
CA LEU A 5 6.92 15.04 13.23
C LEU A 5 6.36 14.83 11.82
N PHE A 6 7.24 14.80 10.82
CA PHE A 6 6.85 14.51 9.44
C PHE A 6 6.29 13.08 9.31
N ILE A 7 6.91 12.10 9.96
CA ILE A 7 6.41 10.73 10.00
C ILE A 7 5.03 10.69 10.67
N ALA A 8 4.88 11.36 11.80
CA ALA A 8 3.61 11.39 12.55
C ALA A 8 2.48 12.01 11.72
N ALA A 9 2.74 13.13 11.06
CA ALA A 9 1.76 13.80 10.20
C ALA A 9 1.41 12.92 8.99
N GLY A 10 2.42 12.38 8.32
CA GLY A 10 2.21 11.45 7.21
C GLY A 10 1.49 10.18 7.63
N GLY A 11 1.84 9.66 8.82
CA GLY A 11 1.20 8.49 9.41
C GLY A 11 -0.29 8.70 9.65
N ALA A 12 -0.67 9.86 10.18
CA ALA A 12 -2.08 10.21 10.36
C ALA A 12 -2.82 10.26 9.03
N ILE A 13 -2.25 10.89 8.01
CA ILE A 13 -2.84 10.98 6.66
C ILE A 13 -2.96 9.58 6.04
N GLY A 14 -1.90 8.79 6.09
CA GLY A 14 -1.89 7.44 5.53
C GLY A 14 -2.89 6.50 6.20
N ALA A 15 -2.97 6.54 7.53
CA ALA A 15 -3.90 5.72 8.30
C ALA A 15 -5.36 6.08 8.00
N VAL A 16 -5.69 7.36 7.94
CA VAL A 16 -7.04 7.84 7.57
C VAL A 16 -7.36 7.47 6.12
N GLY A 17 -6.39 7.64 5.22
CA GLY A 17 -6.52 7.24 3.82
C GLY A 17 -6.81 5.74 3.67
N ARG A 18 -6.07 4.91 4.40
CA ARG A 18 -6.29 3.46 4.43
C ARG A 18 -7.70 3.13 4.89
N TYR A 19 -8.12 3.68 6.02
CA TYR A 19 -9.46 3.47 6.55
C TYR A 19 -10.54 3.85 5.52
N SER A 20 -10.37 5.00 4.88
CA SER A 20 -11.33 5.51 3.89
C SER A 20 -11.44 4.60 2.66
N VAL A 21 -10.31 4.15 2.12
CA VAL A 21 -10.30 3.24 0.95
C VAL A 21 -10.88 1.88 1.33
N MET A 22 -10.48 1.31 2.46
CA MET A 22 -10.99 0.01 2.90
C MET A 22 -12.50 0.07 3.14
N THR A 23 -13.00 1.13 3.74
CA THR A 23 -14.43 1.34 3.96
C THR A 23 -15.18 1.46 2.63
N ALA A 24 -14.68 2.27 1.71
CA ALA A 24 -15.30 2.45 0.38
C ALA A 24 -15.34 1.13 -0.41
N VAL A 25 -14.25 0.38 -0.41
CA VAL A 25 -14.17 -0.92 -1.11
C VAL A 25 -15.14 -1.93 -0.46
N SER A 26 -15.24 -1.94 0.86
CA SER A 26 -16.17 -2.80 1.58
C SER A 26 -17.64 -2.49 1.24
N HIS A 27 -17.97 -1.22 1.07
CA HIS A 27 -19.31 -0.81 0.63
C HIS A 27 -19.61 -1.22 -0.81
N LEU A 28 -18.61 -1.19 -1.70
CA LEU A 28 -18.79 -1.52 -3.11
C LEU A 28 -18.80 -3.03 -3.38
N PHE A 29 -17.94 -3.79 -2.71
CA PHE A 29 -17.72 -5.22 -2.98
C PHE A 29 -18.15 -6.14 -1.85
N GLY A 30 -18.63 -5.59 -0.74
CA GLY A 30 -19.00 -6.35 0.45
C GLY A 30 -17.79 -6.72 1.32
N ALA A 31 -18.10 -7.34 2.48
CA ALA A 31 -17.09 -7.69 3.49
C ALA A 31 -16.74 -9.19 3.50
N GLY A 32 -17.27 -9.98 2.56
CA GLY A 32 -17.06 -11.43 2.53
C GLY A 32 -15.64 -11.85 2.13
N TYR A 33 -14.97 -11.02 1.32
CA TYR A 33 -13.59 -11.22 0.89
C TYR A 33 -12.81 -9.92 1.14
N PRO A 34 -11.52 -9.98 1.56
CA PRO A 34 -10.78 -8.78 1.96
C PRO A 34 -10.23 -7.97 0.78
N TYR A 35 -11.10 -7.50 -0.09
CA TYR A 35 -10.71 -6.68 -1.25
C TYR A 35 -10.07 -5.35 -0.85
N GLY A 36 -10.50 -4.78 0.29
CA GLY A 36 -9.98 -3.50 0.76
C GLY A 36 -8.48 -3.55 1.05
N THR A 37 -8.03 -4.61 1.70
CA THR A 37 -6.60 -4.82 2.00
C THR A 37 -5.78 -4.98 0.72
N ILE A 38 -6.28 -5.76 -0.24
CA ILE A 38 -5.63 -5.90 -1.56
C ILE A 38 -5.51 -4.53 -2.22
N MET A 39 -6.57 -3.74 -2.18
CA MET A 39 -6.60 -2.45 -2.86
C MET A 39 -5.61 -1.44 -2.25
N VAL A 40 -5.57 -1.31 -0.92
CA VAL A 40 -4.62 -0.38 -0.29
C VAL A 40 -3.18 -0.81 -0.52
N ASN A 41 -2.91 -2.11 -0.48
CA ASN A 41 -1.56 -2.61 -0.71
C ASN A 41 -1.14 -2.46 -2.18
N LEU A 42 -2.05 -2.68 -3.12
CA LEU A 42 -1.81 -2.44 -4.55
C LEU A 42 -1.54 -0.95 -4.82
N ILE A 43 -2.44 -0.08 -4.38
CA ILE A 43 -2.32 1.38 -4.59
C ILE A 43 -1.04 1.89 -3.94
N GLY A 44 -0.81 1.53 -2.68
CA GLY A 44 0.37 1.96 -1.95
C GLY A 44 1.67 1.48 -2.58
N SER A 45 1.72 0.22 -3.01
CA SER A 45 2.89 -0.36 -3.68
C SER A 45 3.14 0.32 -5.02
N PHE A 46 2.10 0.56 -5.81
CA PHE A 46 2.21 1.25 -7.10
C PHE A 46 2.74 2.68 -6.92
N VAL A 47 2.16 3.43 -5.98
CA VAL A 47 2.60 4.81 -5.68
C VAL A 47 4.03 4.81 -5.18
N LEU A 48 4.39 3.85 -4.32
CA LEU A 48 5.78 3.72 -3.82
C LEU A 48 6.76 3.46 -4.96
N GLY A 49 6.44 2.53 -5.85
CA GLY A 49 7.29 2.22 -7.00
C GLY A 49 7.52 3.44 -7.90
N GLY A 50 6.46 4.17 -8.21
CA GLY A 50 6.53 5.39 -9.00
C GLY A 50 7.34 6.48 -8.29
N LEU A 51 7.12 6.66 -6.99
CA LEU A 51 7.83 7.66 -6.20
C LEU A 51 9.34 7.36 -6.13
N VAL A 52 9.70 6.12 -5.79
CA VAL A 52 11.11 5.70 -5.69
C VAL A 52 11.84 5.86 -7.02
N GLU A 53 11.20 5.50 -8.13
CA GLU A 53 11.79 5.69 -9.45
C GLU A 53 11.93 7.17 -9.79
N SER A 54 10.90 7.98 -9.50
CA SER A 54 10.93 9.43 -9.76
C SER A 54 12.03 10.15 -9.00
N LEU A 55 12.32 9.73 -7.76
CA LEU A 55 13.36 10.33 -6.94
C LEU A 55 14.77 10.25 -7.55
N LYS A 56 15.00 9.33 -8.48
CA LYS A 56 16.27 9.23 -9.21
C LYS A 56 16.50 10.38 -10.16
N TYR A 57 15.41 10.99 -10.64
CA TYR A 57 15.45 12.07 -11.65
C TYR A 57 15.27 13.45 -11.01
N PHE A 58 14.69 13.52 -9.83
CA PHE A 58 14.42 14.77 -9.13
C PHE A 58 15.27 14.86 -7.85
N SER A 59 16.45 15.46 -7.96
CA SER A 59 17.38 15.59 -6.84
C SER A 59 17.00 16.67 -5.81
N VAL A 60 15.87 17.34 -5.99
CA VAL A 60 15.49 18.54 -5.22
C VAL A 60 14.53 18.22 -4.06
N ILE A 61 14.11 16.98 -3.90
CA ILE A 61 13.15 16.64 -2.84
C ILE A 61 13.88 16.47 -1.52
N SER A 62 13.46 17.23 -0.50
CA SER A 62 14.06 17.21 0.82
C SER A 62 13.90 15.82 1.48
N ASN A 63 14.82 15.51 2.40
CA ASN A 63 14.74 14.27 3.18
C ASN A 63 13.45 14.20 4.01
N GLU A 64 13.03 15.33 4.56
CA GLU A 64 11.79 15.45 5.34
C GLU A 64 10.57 15.06 4.49
N LEU A 65 10.49 15.52 3.25
CA LEU A 65 9.39 15.19 2.35
C LEU A 65 9.42 13.71 1.96
N GLN A 66 10.61 13.14 1.71
CA GLN A 66 10.74 11.71 1.41
C GLN A 66 10.25 10.85 2.57
N VAL A 67 10.67 11.18 3.79
CA VAL A 67 10.28 10.46 5.01
C VAL A 67 8.79 10.62 5.27
N PHE A 68 8.25 11.82 5.08
CA PHE A 68 6.81 12.08 5.19
C PHE A 68 6.00 11.17 4.24
N LEU A 69 6.39 11.11 2.96
CA LEU A 69 5.66 10.34 1.95
C LEU A 69 5.87 8.83 2.11
N ILE A 70 7.12 8.38 2.22
CA ILE A 70 7.45 6.95 2.16
C ILE A 70 7.15 6.28 3.50
N VAL A 71 7.70 6.81 4.59
CA VAL A 71 7.55 6.20 5.91
C VAL A 71 6.19 6.56 6.51
N GLY A 72 5.82 7.84 6.46
CA GLY A 72 4.57 8.34 7.04
C GLY A 72 3.36 7.89 6.24
N VAL A 73 3.15 8.48 5.08
CA VAL A 73 1.92 8.28 4.29
C VAL A 73 1.82 6.84 3.79
N LEU A 74 2.77 6.39 2.99
CA LEU A 74 2.70 5.06 2.37
C LEU A 74 2.91 3.93 3.38
N GLY A 75 3.79 4.13 4.37
CA GLY A 75 4.02 3.14 5.41
C GLY A 75 2.79 2.86 6.27
N SER A 76 1.94 3.86 6.53
CA SER A 76 0.70 3.67 7.28
C SER A 76 -0.53 3.40 6.39
N PHE A 77 -0.46 3.74 5.11
CA PHE A 77 -1.51 3.41 4.14
C PHE A 77 -1.53 1.91 3.81
N THR A 78 -0.37 1.30 3.58
CA THR A 78 -0.24 -0.14 3.33
C THR A 78 -0.24 -0.92 4.64
N THR A 79 -0.55 -2.22 4.58
CA THR A 79 -0.68 -3.01 5.80
C THR A 79 -0.39 -4.49 5.57
N PHE A 80 0.60 -5.00 6.29
CA PHE A 80 0.88 -6.43 6.37
C PHE A 80 0.08 -7.08 7.51
N SER A 81 -0.11 -6.38 8.62
CA SER A 81 -0.83 -6.93 9.79
C SER A 81 -2.29 -7.24 9.48
N THR A 82 -2.98 -6.34 8.79
CA THR A 82 -4.36 -6.59 8.35
C THR A 82 -4.43 -7.74 7.35
N PHE A 83 -3.48 -7.81 6.41
CA PHE A 83 -3.33 -8.96 5.50
C PHE A 83 -3.20 -10.27 6.27
N SER A 84 -2.36 -10.32 7.29
CA SER A 84 -2.15 -11.50 8.12
C SER A 84 -3.43 -11.92 8.84
N MET A 85 -4.16 -10.95 9.40
CA MET A 85 -5.45 -11.20 10.07
C MET A 85 -6.48 -11.73 9.07
N ASP A 86 -6.56 -11.16 7.88
CA ASP A 86 -7.49 -11.59 6.83
C ASP A 86 -7.25 -13.05 6.44
N VAL A 87 -5.97 -13.46 6.30
CA VAL A 87 -5.61 -14.86 6.02
C VAL A 87 -6.13 -15.78 7.11
N VAL A 88 -5.89 -15.43 8.37
CA VAL A 88 -6.33 -16.23 9.52
C VAL A 88 -7.86 -16.33 9.56
N VAL A 89 -8.56 -15.22 9.31
CA VAL A 89 -10.03 -15.21 9.28
C VAL A 89 -10.57 -16.13 8.17
N LEU A 90 -9.98 -16.09 6.97
CA LEU A 90 -10.38 -16.99 5.88
C LEU A 90 -10.14 -18.46 6.25
N MET A 91 -9.02 -18.75 6.89
CA MET A 91 -8.72 -20.11 7.37
C MET A 91 -9.71 -20.56 8.44
N GLN A 92 -10.09 -19.69 9.38
CA GLN A 92 -11.06 -20.00 10.43
C GLN A 92 -12.46 -20.23 9.89
N ARG A 93 -12.78 -19.67 8.73
CA ARG A 93 -14.03 -19.94 8.01
C ARG A 93 -13.99 -21.23 7.19
N ASN A 94 -12.89 -21.99 7.26
CA ASN A 94 -12.63 -23.16 6.41
C ASN A 94 -12.57 -22.83 4.91
N GLU A 95 -12.22 -21.59 4.57
CA GLU A 95 -12.06 -21.13 3.19
C GLU A 95 -10.57 -21.19 2.80
N MET A 96 -9.99 -22.39 2.82
CA MET A 96 -8.55 -22.58 2.60
C MET A 96 -8.10 -22.21 1.19
N PHE A 97 -8.92 -22.52 0.17
CA PHE A 97 -8.61 -22.14 -1.21
C PHE A 97 -8.62 -20.62 -1.39
N ALA A 98 -9.64 -19.96 -0.82
CA ALA A 98 -9.73 -18.50 -0.85
C ALA A 98 -8.55 -17.86 -0.12
N ALA A 99 -8.12 -18.43 1.02
CA ALA A 99 -6.93 -17.95 1.74
C ALA A 99 -5.67 -18.08 0.88
N GLY A 100 -5.47 -19.20 0.21
CA GLY A 100 -4.34 -19.42 -0.69
C GLY A 100 -4.32 -18.44 -1.86
N LEU A 101 -5.45 -18.23 -2.51
CA LEU A 101 -5.59 -17.25 -3.59
C LEU A 101 -5.34 -15.82 -3.10
N TYR A 102 -5.82 -15.50 -1.90
CA TYR A 102 -5.62 -14.19 -1.28
C TYR A 102 -4.14 -13.92 -1.03
N ILE A 103 -3.40 -14.90 -0.48
CA ILE A 103 -1.97 -14.79 -0.23
C ILE A 103 -1.22 -14.57 -1.55
N LEU A 104 -1.40 -15.47 -2.52
CA LEU A 104 -0.71 -15.39 -3.81
C LEU A 104 -1.09 -14.13 -4.58
N GLY A 105 -2.39 -13.84 -4.66
CA GLY A 105 -2.89 -12.67 -5.37
C GLY A 105 -2.36 -11.37 -4.77
N SER A 106 -2.35 -11.25 -3.45
CA SER A 106 -1.83 -10.07 -2.75
C SER A 106 -0.34 -9.85 -3.03
N ILE A 107 0.46 -10.91 -2.97
CA ILE A 107 1.90 -10.84 -3.24
C ILE A 107 2.14 -10.43 -4.71
N VAL A 108 1.51 -11.13 -5.64
CA VAL A 108 1.71 -10.87 -7.09
C VAL A 108 1.25 -9.46 -7.46
N VAL A 109 0.08 -9.05 -6.99
CA VAL A 109 -0.52 -7.75 -7.33
C VAL A 109 0.31 -6.62 -6.72
N SER A 110 0.73 -6.74 -5.45
CA SER A 110 1.48 -5.68 -4.77
C SER A 110 2.90 -5.55 -5.31
N ILE A 111 3.64 -6.63 -5.39
CA ILE A 111 5.02 -6.60 -5.91
C ILE A 111 5.01 -6.28 -7.41
N GLY A 112 4.11 -6.90 -8.16
CA GLY A 112 3.94 -6.62 -9.59
C GLY A 112 3.55 -5.18 -9.86
N GLY A 113 2.64 -4.62 -9.06
CA GLY A 113 2.23 -3.21 -9.14
C GLY A 113 3.37 -2.24 -8.87
N LEU A 114 4.19 -2.52 -7.85
CA LEU A 114 5.38 -1.72 -7.55
C LEU A 114 6.37 -1.75 -8.72
N PHE A 115 6.68 -2.95 -9.21
CA PHE A 115 7.61 -3.12 -10.33
C PHE A 115 7.09 -2.46 -11.60
N LEU A 116 5.80 -2.63 -11.90
CA LEU A 116 5.17 -2.00 -13.06
C LEU A 116 5.26 -0.46 -12.98
N ALA A 117 4.98 0.12 -11.81
CA ALA A 117 5.11 1.56 -11.60
C ALA A 117 6.53 2.04 -11.84
N MET A 118 7.54 1.30 -11.34
CA MET A 118 8.94 1.65 -11.59
C MET A 118 9.26 1.68 -13.08
N VAL A 119 8.80 0.67 -13.83
CA VAL A 119 9.03 0.58 -15.29
C VAL A 119 8.35 1.75 -16.01
N LEU A 120 7.07 2.00 -15.69
CA LEU A 120 6.30 3.08 -16.32
C LEU A 120 6.91 4.46 -16.05
N PHE A 121 7.27 4.74 -14.80
CA PHE A 121 7.87 6.02 -14.44
C PHE A 121 9.26 6.21 -15.02
N ARG A 122 10.03 5.13 -15.13
CA ARG A 122 11.32 5.17 -15.84
C ARG A 122 11.15 5.58 -17.29
N GLN A 123 10.16 5.02 -17.98
CA GLN A 123 9.89 5.37 -19.37
C GLN A 123 9.40 6.83 -19.53
N LEU A 124 8.67 7.34 -18.53
CA LEU A 124 8.18 8.71 -18.54
C LEU A 124 9.29 9.75 -18.39
N PHE A 125 10.36 9.43 -17.66
CA PHE A 125 11.44 10.38 -17.37
C PHE A 125 12.71 10.15 -18.17
N GLN A 126 12.78 9.12 -19.01
CA GLN A 126 13.83 8.92 -19.99
C GLN A 126 13.49 9.61 -21.31
#